data_1b97e7936f2832c3426c2d96db6650a0
#
_entry.id   1b97e7936f2832c3426c2d96db6650a0
#
_cell.length_a   1.000
_cell.length_b   1.000
_cell.length_c   1.000
_cell.angle_alpha   90.00
_cell.angle_beta   90.00
_cell.angle_gamma   90.00
#
_symmetry.space_group_name_H-M   'P 1'
#
loop_
_entity.id
_entity.type
_entity.pdbx_description
1 polymer ?
#
loop_
_entity_poly.entity_id
_entity_poly.type
_entity_poly.pdbx_seq_one_letter_code
_entity_poly.pdbx_strand_id
1 'polypeptide(L)' 'MPADGLPDEAAIIAAAYADRLRDLFKILSEAIYTGEPERDAIVRFRRGLVSARRAYAATIEALKDGG' A
#
# COMPACT_ATOMS: atom_id res chain seq x y z
N MET A 1 3.72 7.12 -23.93
CA MET A 1 2.44 6.48 -24.23
C MET A 1 2.57 5.00 -24.47
N PRO A 2 1.80 4.20 -23.77
CA PRO A 2 1.90 2.77 -23.99
C PRO A 2 1.43 2.43 -25.38
N ALA A 3 2.22 1.66 -26.06
CA ALA A 3 1.88 1.21 -27.38
C ALA A 3 0.64 0.34 -27.29
N ASP A 4 -0.21 0.44 -28.29
CA ASP A 4 -1.35 -0.45 -28.45
C ASP A 4 -2.38 -0.35 -27.34
N GLY A 5 -2.33 0.70 -26.53
CA GLY A 5 -3.33 0.90 -25.50
C GLY A 5 -3.27 -0.07 -24.35
N LEU A 6 -2.14 -0.76 -24.19
CA LEU A 6 -1.99 -1.67 -23.05
C LEU A 6 -1.91 -0.90 -21.75
N PRO A 7 -2.51 -1.43 -20.68
CA PRO A 7 -2.45 -0.75 -19.39
C PRO A 7 -1.02 -0.71 -18.85
N ASP A 8 -0.71 0.36 -18.15
CA ASP A 8 0.56 0.47 -17.44
C ASP A 8 0.37 -0.21 -16.09
N GLU A 9 0.73 -1.47 -16.02
CA GLU A 9 0.52 -2.25 -14.81
C GLU A 9 1.30 -1.71 -13.63
N ALA A 10 2.52 -1.23 -13.89
CA ALA A 10 3.32 -0.66 -12.81
C ALA A 10 2.65 0.57 -12.21
N ALA A 11 2.06 1.41 -13.04
CA ALA A 11 1.37 2.60 -12.56
C ALA A 11 0.12 2.23 -11.77
N ILE A 12 -0.61 1.21 -12.22
CA ILE A 12 -1.79 0.74 -11.51
C ILE A 12 -1.40 0.21 -10.13
N ILE A 13 -0.33 -0.58 -10.07
CA ILE A 13 0.15 -1.13 -8.80
C ILE A 13 0.60 0.00 -7.86
N ALA A 14 1.31 0.99 -8.40
CA ALA A 14 1.76 2.13 -7.60
C ALA A 14 0.57 2.90 -7.02
N ALA A 15 -0.47 3.09 -7.82
CA ALA A 15 -1.67 3.78 -7.34
C ALA A 15 -2.37 2.99 -6.24
N ALA A 16 -2.44 1.66 -6.40
CA ALA A 16 -3.05 0.81 -5.38
C ALA A 16 -2.25 0.84 -4.08
N TYR A 17 -0.93 0.86 -4.19
CA TYR A 17 -0.07 0.98 -3.03
C TYR A 17 -0.32 2.31 -2.31
N ALA A 18 -0.40 3.40 -3.06
CA ALA A 18 -0.69 4.71 -2.48
C ALA A 18 -2.03 4.72 -1.76
N ASP A 19 -3.05 4.10 -2.35
CA ASP A 19 -4.36 3.99 -1.72
C ASP A 19 -4.29 3.20 -0.43
N ARG A 20 -3.50 2.12 -0.42
CA ARG A 20 -3.33 1.33 0.80
C ARG A 20 -2.69 2.16 1.91
N LEU A 21 -1.71 2.99 1.58
CA LEU A 21 -1.09 3.86 2.57
C LEU A 21 -2.09 4.86 3.14
N ARG A 22 -2.96 5.41 2.29
CA ARG A 22 -4.01 6.31 2.75
C ARG A 22 -4.96 5.62 3.71
N ASP A 23 -5.34 4.37 3.40
CA ASP A 23 -6.21 3.59 4.27
C ASP A 23 -5.55 3.34 5.62
N LEU A 24 -4.27 2.98 5.61
CA LEU A 24 -3.54 2.74 6.84
C LEU A 24 -3.49 3.98 7.71
N PHE A 25 -3.24 5.13 7.10
CA PHE A 25 -3.22 6.39 7.82
C PHE A 25 -4.59 6.73 8.39
N LYS A 26 -5.63 6.51 7.60
CA LYS A 26 -6.99 6.78 8.03
C LYS A 26 -7.36 5.95 9.25
N ILE A 27 -7.01 4.66 9.21
CA ILE A 27 -7.30 3.76 10.32
C ILE A 27 -6.55 4.20 11.57
N LEU A 28 -5.28 4.56 11.43
CA LEU A 28 -4.46 5.05 12.53
C LEU A 28 -5.08 6.32 13.13
N SER A 29 -5.43 7.25 12.27
CA SER A 29 -5.99 8.53 12.68
C SER A 29 -7.29 8.35 13.46
N GLU A 30 -8.15 7.46 12.96
CA GLU A 30 -9.43 7.19 13.63
C GLU A 30 -9.24 6.51 14.97
N ALA A 31 -8.27 5.61 15.05
CA ALA A 31 -7.98 4.91 16.31
C ALA A 31 -7.56 5.90 17.39
N ILE A 32 -6.69 6.83 17.01
CA ILE A 32 -6.24 7.85 17.95
C ILE A 32 -7.40 8.78 18.35
N TYR A 33 -8.21 9.15 17.39
CA TYR A 33 -9.37 10.01 17.64
C TYR A 33 -10.33 9.38 18.63
N THR A 34 -10.54 8.07 18.55
CA THR A 34 -11.47 7.37 19.42
C THR A 34 -10.89 7.03 20.80
N GLY A 35 -9.64 7.43 21.04
CA GLY A 35 -9.03 7.27 22.36
C GLY A 35 -8.21 6.01 22.55
N GLU A 36 -7.96 5.27 21.47
CA GLU A 36 -7.10 4.12 21.56
C GLU A 36 -5.67 4.58 21.87
N PRO A 37 -4.91 3.83 22.70
CA PRO A 37 -3.52 4.22 22.99
C PRO A 37 -2.72 4.36 21.68
N GLU A 38 -2.06 5.48 21.56
CA GLU A 38 -1.30 5.79 20.35
C GLU A 38 -0.28 4.72 20.02
N ARG A 39 0.38 4.20 21.05
CA ARG A 39 1.38 3.14 20.89
C ARG A 39 0.81 1.92 20.18
N ASP A 40 -0.39 1.49 20.60
CA ASP A 40 -1.02 0.31 20.00
C ASP A 40 -1.44 0.56 18.56
N ALA A 41 -1.95 1.75 18.31
CA ALA A 41 -2.36 2.12 16.96
C ALA A 41 -1.15 2.17 16.03
N ILE A 42 -0.02 2.67 16.51
CA ILE A 42 1.22 2.74 15.73
C ILE A 42 1.74 1.34 15.40
N VAL A 43 1.66 0.41 16.35
CA VAL A 43 2.11 -0.96 16.09
C VAL A 43 1.33 -1.59 14.94
N ARG A 44 0.00 -1.42 14.96
CA ARG A 44 -0.82 -1.95 13.87
C ARG A 44 -0.52 -1.26 12.55
N PHE A 45 -0.30 0.04 12.59
CA PHE A 45 0.05 0.79 11.40
C PHE A 45 1.34 0.25 10.78
N ARG A 46 2.35 0.02 11.61
CA ARG A 46 3.62 -0.51 11.14
C ARG A 46 3.47 -1.89 10.49
N ARG A 47 2.66 -2.75 11.10
CA ARG A 47 2.42 -4.07 10.52
C ARG A 47 1.80 -3.95 9.13
N GLY A 48 0.81 -3.08 9.01
CA GLY A 48 0.18 -2.85 7.72
C GLY A 48 1.15 -2.29 6.70
N LEU A 49 2.02 -1.39 7.15
CA LEU A 49 3.00 -0.76 6.28
C LEU A 49 4.02 -1.78 5.76
N VAL A 50 4.53 -2.63 6.65
CA VAL A 50 5.47 -3.68 6.26
C VAL A 50 4.83 -4.63 5.26
N SER A 51 3.60 -5.03 5.53
CA SER A 51 2.86 -5.92 4.65
C SER A 51 2.64 -5.29 3.27
N ALA A 52 2.26 -4.01 3.25
CA ALA A 52 2.04 -3.29 2.00
C ALA A 52 3.32 -3.17 1.18
N ARG A 53 4.43 -2.89 1.85
CA ARG A 53 5.73 -2.78 1.18
C ARG A 53 6.14 -4.11 0.55
N ARG A 54 5.93 -5.21 1.26
CA ARG A 54 6.25 -6.53 0.75
C ARG A 54 5.39 -6.88 -0.45
N ALA A 55 4.11 -6.59 -0.35
CA ALA A 55 3.19 -6.86 -1.46
C ALA A 55 3.58 -6.04 -2.69
N TYR A 56 3.93 -4.79 -2.48
CA TYR A 56 4.35 -3.93 -3.58
C TYR A 56 5.61 -4.48 -4.25
N ALA A 57 6.63 -4.83 -3.45
CA ALA A 57 7.87 -5.36 -3.98
C ALA A 57 7.63 -6.68 -4.75
N ALA A 58 6.80 -7.55 -4.21
CA ALA A 58 6.49 -8.82 -4.84
C ALA A 58 5.79 -8.64 -6.18
N THR A 59 4.87 -7.67 -6.26
CA THR A 59 4.16 -7.40 -7.51
C THR A 59 5.09 -6.84 -8.57
N ILE A 60 5.98 -5.94 -8.17
CA ILE A 60 6.94 -5.37 -9.12
C ILE A 60 7.85 -6.47 -9.69
N GLU A 61 8.30 -7.39 -8.83
CA GLU A 61 9.10 -8.53 -9.29
C GLU A 61 8.30 -9.41 -10.24
N ALA A 62 7.04 -9.64 -9.91
CA ALA A 62 6.18 -10.47 -10.77
C ALA A 62 5.99 -9.85 -12.14
N LEU A 63 5.90 -8.53 -12.22
CA LEU A 63 5.77 -7.85 -13.51
C LEU A 63 7.01 -8.03 -14.37
N LYS A 64 8.16 -8.05 -13.75
CA LYS A 64 9.42 -8.28 -14.49
C LYS A 64 9.49 -9.70 -15.01
N ASP A 65 9.14 -10.66 -14.18
CA ASP A 65 9.24 -12.06 -14.54
C ASP A 65 8.20 -12.47 -15.57
N GLY A 66 7.04 -11.84 -15.51
CA GLY A 66 5.96 -12.16 -16.39
C GLY A 66 6.17 -11.71 -17.82
N GLY A 67 7.24 -11.00 -18.04
CA GLY A 67 7.61 -10.37 -19.29
C GLY A 67 7.37 -11.14 -20.56
#